data_413384c93b878e5f8734bcb38da72243
#
_entry.id   413384c93b878e5f8734bcb38da72243
#
_cell.length_a   1.000
_cell.length_b   1.000
_cell.length_c   1.000
_cell.angle_alpha   90.00
_cell.angle_beta   90.00
_cell.angle_gamma   90.00
#
_symmetry.space_group_name_H-M   'P 1'
#
loop_
_entity.id
_entity.type
_entity.pdbx_description
1 polymer ?
#
loop_
_entity_poly.entity_id
_entity_poly.type
_entity_poly.pdbx_seq_one_letter_code
_entity_poly.pdbx_strand_id
1 'polypeptide(L)'
;MLNRVAGFMFDLMVVASIAAIDMTAFRERSFWIPLILLCVAGAVATYFQVRVIAKRIFPKYSDESFLALYGMLTGTVSTGIILLREADPLFETPAAKNLVYQQLWAIIFGFPMLLLMGIAPQSTTMTWYALAILAALFAAMTILLFRKYIFKRRTTL
;
A
#
# COMPACT_ATOMS: atom_id res chain seq x y z
N MET A 1 -25.08 11.54 -8.21
CA MET A 1 -25.16 10.59 -9.32
C MET A 1 -23.80 9.94 -9.62
N LEU A 2 -22.73 10.71 -9.77
CA LEU A 2 -21.36 10.20 -10.06
C LEU A 2 -20.89 9.13 -9.05
N ASN A 3 -21.09 9.33 -7.76
CA ASN A 3 -20.65 8.39 -6.72
C ASN A 3 -21.36 7.02 -6.81
N ARG A 4 -22.61 6.98 -7.26
CA ARG A 4 -23.33 5.71 -7.46
C ARG A 4 -22.82 4.96 -8.68
N VAL A 5 -22.49 5.68 -9.76
CA VAL A 5 -21.92 5.08 -10.97
C VAL A 5 -20.50 4.56 -10.68
N ALA A 6 -19.68 5.34 -9.97
CA ALA A 6 -18.34 4.90 -9.56
C ALA A 6 -18.39 3.66 -8.65
N GLY A 7 -19.33 3.61 -7.69
CA GLY A 7 -19.56 2.43 -6.86
C GLY A 7 -19.94 1.20 -7.67
N PHE A 8 -20.91 1.33 -8.57
CA PHE A 8 -21.34 0.25 -9.45
C PHE A 8 -20.20 -0.27 -10.34
N MET A 9 -19.41 0.64 -10.93
CA MET A 9 -18.25 0.25 -11.74
C MET A 9 -17.19 -0.49 -10.91
N PHE A 10 -16.97 -0.05 -9.67
CA PHE A 10 -16.07 -0.72 -8.75
C PHE A 10 -16.56 -2.13 -8.41
N ASP A 11 -17.84 -2.29 -8.07
CA ASP A 11 -18.44 -3.60 -7.77
C ASP A 11 -18.34 -4.54 -8.97
N LEU A 12 -18.61 -4.02 -10.16
CA LEU A 12 -18.49 -4.79 -11.41
C LEU A 12 -17.06 -5.23 -11.70
N MET A 13 -16.09 -4.36 -11.43
CA MET A 13 -14.66 -4.68 -11.55
C MET A 13 -14.26 -5.78 -10.55
N VAL A 14 -14.73 -5.71 -9.31
CA VAL A 14 -14.45 -6.72 -8.28
C VAL A 14 -15.04 -8.07 -8.67
N VAL A 15 -16.30 -8.09 -9.11
CA VAL A 15 -16.97 -9.33 -9.56
C VAL A 15 -16.24 -9.93 -10.76
N ALA A 16 -15.89 -9.12 -11.75
CA ALA A 16 -15.15 -9.57 -12.94
C ALA A 16 -13.77 -10.15 -12.56
N SER A 17 -13.07 -9.51 -11.62
CA SER A 17 -11.77 -9.97 -11.14
C SER A 17 -11.86 -11.32 -10.43
N ILE A 18 -12.88 -11.51 -9.60
CA ILE A 18 -13.14 -12.79 -8.91
C ILE A 18 -13.53 -13.87 -9.92
N ALA A 19 -14.37 -13.55 -10.90
CA ALA A 19 -14.79 -14.48 -11.93
C ALA A 19 -13.65 -14.91 -12.87
N ALA A 20 -12.63 -14.08 -13.03
CA ALA A 20 -11.44 -14.37 -13.83
C ALA A 20 -10.42 -15.27 -13.11
N ILE A 21 -10.62 -15.58 -11.83
CA ILE A 21 -9.70 -16.45 -11.09
C ILE A 21 -9.82 -17.88 -11.59
N ASP A 22 -8.71 -18.43 -12.07
CA ASP A 22 -8.64 -19.84 -12.47
C ASP A 22 -8.59 -20.73 -11.21
N MET A 23 -9.72 -21.39 -10.94
CA MET A 23 -9.85 -22.29 -9.79
C MET A 23 -8.97 -23.54 -9.89
N THR A 24 -8.47 -23.87 -11.08
CA THR A 24 -7.58 -25.03 -11.26
C THR A 24 -6.21 -24.78 -10.64
N ALA A 25 -5.72 -23.52 -10.68
CA ALA A 25 -4.47 -23.12 -10.03
C ALA A 25 -4.49 -23.35 -8.51
N PHE A 26 -5.65 -23.22 -7.87
CA PHE A 26 -5.78 -23.45 -6.41
C PHE A 26 -5.69 -24.95 -6.02
N ARG A 27 -5.80 -25.85 -6.98
CA ARG A 27 -5.70 -27.29 -6.76
C ARG A 27 -4.25 -27.77 -6.62
N GLU A 28 -3.30 -26.98 -7.13
CA GLU A 28 -1.88 -27.31 -7.06
C GLU A 28 -1.24 -26.82 -5.75
N ARG A 29 -0.64 -27.75 -5.03
CA ARG A 29 0.10 -27.47 -3.81
C ARG A 29 1.27 -26.52 -4.03
N SER A 30 1.83 -26.54 -5.23
CA SER A 30 2.92 -25.69 -5.69
C SER A 30 2.54 -24.20 -5.76
N PHE A 31 1.24 -23.88 -5.88
CA PHE A 31 0.73 -22.52 -5.92
C PHE A 31 0.58 -21.90 -4.52
N TRP A 32 0.14 -22.70 -3.53
CA TRP A 32 -0.16 -22.19 -2.19
C TRP A 32 1.07 -21.74 -1.41
N ILE A 33 2.18 -22.47 -1.54
CA ILE A 33 3.40 -22.17 -0.77
C ILE A 33 3.96 -20.80 -1.14
N PRO A 34 4.21 -20.45 -2.43
CA PRO A 34 4.65 -19.12 -2.81
C PRO A 34 3.65 -18.02 -2.48
N LEU A 35 2.34 -18.29 -2.62
CA LEU A 35 1.29 -17.32 -2.32
C LEU A 35 1.29 -16.93 -0.83
N ILE A 36 1.27 -17.93 0.07
CA ILE A 36 1.29 -17.68 1.52
C ILE A 36 2.59 -16.99 1.92
N LEU A 37 3.72 -17.42 1.38
CA LEU A 37 5.01 -16.83 1.68
C LEU A 37 5.08 -15.37 1.23
N LEU A 38 4.53 -15.05 0.05
CA LEU A 38 4.43 -13.68 -0.47
C LEU A 38 3.54 -12.82 0.44
N CYS A 39 2.36 -13.33 0.83
CA CYS A 39 1.44 -12.61 1.71
C CYS A 39 2.07 -12.32 3.08
N VAL A 40 2.71 -13.32 3.69
CA VAL A 40 3.37 -13.17 5.00
C VAL A 40 4.55 -12.20 4.89
N ALA A 41 5.40 -12.36 3.88
CA ALA A 41 6.54 -11.47 3.65
C ALA A 41 6.08 -10.03 3.41
N GLY A 42 5.01 -9.82 2.61
CA GLY A 42 4.41 -8.52 2.37
C GLY A 42 3.85 -7.89 3.64
N ALA A 43 3.10 -8.64 4.44
CA ALA A 43 2.54 -8.16 5.70
C ALA A 43 3.64 -7.75 6.70
N VAL A 44 4.68 -8.57 6.85
CA VAL A 44 5.81 -8.30 7.74
C VAL A 44 6.62 -7.08 7.27
N ALA A 45 6.94 -7.01 5.98
CA ALA A 45 7.66 -5.87 5.41
C ALA A 45 6.87 -4.57 5.59
N THR A 46 5.55 -4.59 5.32
CA THR A 46 4.66 -3.45 5.50
C THR A 46 4.60 -3.03 6.97
N TYR A 47 4.52 -3.99 7.90
CA TYR A 47 4.51 -3.69 9.33
C TYR A 47 5.75 -2.89 9.75
N PHE A 48 6.94 -3.37 9.43
CA PHE A 48 8.18 -2.69 9.82
C PHE A 48 8.32 -1.33 9.13
N GLN A 49 8.00 -1.23 7.85
CA GLN A 49 8.08 0.01 7.10
C GLN A 49 7.13 1.06 7.67
N VAL A 50 5.86 0.71 7.87
CA VAL A 50 4.85 1.64 8.40
C VAL A 50 5.17 2.05 9.84
N ARG A 51 5.68 1.13 10.67
CA ARG A 51 6.08 1.44 12.04
C ARG A 51 7.21 2.48 12.08
N VAL A 52 8.19 2.37 11.20
CA VAL A 52 9.28 3.35 11.08
C VAL A 52 8.76 4.69 10.58
N ILE A 53 7.90 4.69 9.57
CA ILE A 53 7.30 5.91 8.98
C ILE A 53 6.45 6.64 10.02
N ALA A 54 5.54 5.93 10.69
CA ALA A 54 4.63 6.49 11.68
C ALA A 54 5.40 7.18 12.81
N LYS A 55 6.40 6.52 13.40
CA LYS A 55 7.22 7.10 14.47
C LYS A 55 8.04 8.31 14.04
N ARG A 56 8.51 8.34 12.78
CA ARG A 56 9.39 9.43 12.30
C ARG A 56 8.63 10.61 11.76
N ILE A 57 7.50 10.39 11.10
CA ILE A 57 6.74 11.45 10.41
C ILE A 57 5.65 12.01 11.32
N PHE A 58 5.01 11.15 12.13
CA PHE A 58 3.87 11.50 12.98
C PHE A 58 4.16 11.25 14.46
N PRO A 59 5.18 11.90 15.08
CA PRO A 59 5.58 11.58 16.45
C PRO A 59 4.50 11.89 17.49
N LYS A 60 3.55 12.79 17.22
CA LYS A 60 2.50 13.20 18.16
C LYS A 60 1.32 12.22 18.21
N TYR A 61 1.08 11.46 17.15
CA TYR A 61 -0.01 10.49 16.99
C TYR A 61 0.47 9.28 16.17
N SER A 62 1.60 8.71 16.63
CA SER A 62 2.31 7.65 15.90
C SER A 62 1.53 6.34 15.86
N ASP A 63 0.80 6.01 16.91
CA ASP A 63 0.10 4.73 17.00
C ASP A 63 -1.20 4.77 16.20
N GLU A 64 -1.93 5.88 16.24
CA GLU A 64 -3.11 6.13 15.41
C GLU A 64 -2.74 6.13 13.92
N SER A 65 -1.65 6.83 13.57
CA SER A 65 -1.13 6.82 12.20
C SER A 65 -0.66 5.44 11.76
N PHE A 66 -0.04 4.67 12.66
CA PHE A 66 0.39 3.32 12.36
C PHE A 66 -0.81 2.43 12.03
N LEU A 67 -1.84 2.41 12.87
CA LEU A 67 -3.04 1.62 12.66
C LEU A 67 -3.76 2.00 11.36
N ALA A 68 -3.92 3.30 11.13
CA ALA A 68 -4.55 3.83 9.94
C ALA A 68 -3.81 3.42 8.65
N LEU A 69 -2.49 3.64 8.61
CA LEU A 69 -1.65 3.34 7.45
C LEU A 69 -1.49 1.84 7.23
N TYR A 70 -1.29 1.07 8.30
CA TYR A 70 -1.14 -0.38 8.21
C TYR A 70 -2.42 -1.03 7.69
N GLY A 71 -3.58 -0.63 8.25
CA GLY A 71 -4.87 -1.12 7.78
C GLY A 71 -5.16 -0.77 6.32
N MET A 72 -4.79 0.44 5.88
CA MET A 72 -4.94 0.85 4.48
C MET A 72 -4.03 0.07 3.53
N LEU A 73 -2.78 -0.18 3.91
CA LEU A 73 -1.79 -0.84 3.04
C LEU A 73 -1.93 -2.37 3.02
N THR A 74 -2.50 -2.97 4.06
CA THR A 74 -2.79 -4.42 4.10
C THR A 74 -4.20 -4.77 3.68
N GLY A 75 -5.06 -3.76 3.53
CA GLY A 75 -6.45 -3.91 3.13
C GLY A 75 -6.90 -2.76 2.24
N THR A 76 -7.84 -1.98 2.74
CA THR A 76 -8.42 -0.82 2.06
C THR A 76 -8.41 0.40 2.97
N VAL A 77 -8.75 1.58 2.42
CA VAL A 77 -8.95 2.79 3.23
C VAL A 77 -9.97 2.54 4.34
N SER A 78 -11.04 1.80 4.04
CA SER A 78 -12.07 1.44 5.03
C SER A 78 -11.49 0.62 6.19
N THR A 79 -10.63 -0.34 5.91
CA THR A 79 -9.92 -1.12 6.93
C THR A 79 -9.05 -0.23 7.80
N GLY A 80 -8.33 0.72 7.17
CA GLY A 80 -7.53 1.72 7.89
C GLY A 80 -8.37 2.60 8.82
N ILE A 81 -9.56 3.03 8.38
CA ILE A 81 -10.50 3.81 9.21
C ILE A 81 -11.06 2.98 10.36
N ILE A 82 -11.39 1.70 10.13
CA ILE A 82 -11.89 0.81 11.18
C ILE A 82 -10.84 0.63 12.27
N LEU A 83 -9.58 0.34 11.89
CA LEU A 83 -8.48 0.20 12.84
C LEU A 83 -8.16 1.52 13.56
N LEU A 84 -8.27 2.66 12.86
CA LEU A 84 -8.09 3.96 13.49
C LEU A 84 -9.13 4.22 14.57
N ARG A 85 -10.37 3.81 14.38
CA ARG A 85 -11.47 3.98 15.37
C ARG A 85 -11.20 3.28 16.69
N GLU A 86 -10.41 2.22 16.70
CA GLU A 86 -10.03 1.54 17.94
C GLU A 86 -9.09 2.40 18.80
N ALA A 87 -8.23 3.22 18.17
CA ALA A 87 -7.29 4.09 18.86
C ALA A 87 -7.81 5.53 19.02
N ASP A 88 -8.61 6.00 18.08
CA ASP A 88 -9.16 7.36 18.02
C ASP A 88 -10.64 7.32 17.61
N PRO A 89 -11.56 6.94 18.53
CA PRO A 89 -12.99 6.80 18.25
C PRO A 89 -13.67 8.08 17.77
N LEU A 90 -13.17 9.25 18.22
CA LEU A 90 -13.75 10.57 17.91
C LEU A 90 -13.03 11.27 16.75
N PHE A 91 -12.02 10.65 16.16
CA PHE A 91 -11.20 11.24 15.09
C PHE A 91 -10.62 12.61 15.46
N GLU A 92 -10.14 12.75 16.69
CA GLU A 92 -9.52 13.98 17.17
C GLU A 92 -8.13 14.20 16.53
N THR A 93 -7.46 13.12 16.16
CA THR A 93 -6.18 13.20 15.47
C THR A 93 -6.34 13.46 13.96
N PRO A 94 -5.36 14.10 13.30
CA PRO A 94 -5.40 14.30 11.85
C PRO A 94 -5.13 13.02 11.04
N ALA A 95 -5.00 11.84 11.67
CA ALA A 95 -4.71 10.58 11.02
C ALA A 95 -5.74 10.22 9.93
N ALA A 96 -7.04 10.41 10.20
CA ALA A 96 -8.09 10.17 9.21
C ALA A 96 -7.98 11.07 7.97
N LYS A 97 -7.64 12.35 8.14
CA LYS A 97 -7.42 13.28 7.03
C LYS A 97 -6.19 12.88 6.21
N ASN A 98 -5.14 12.41 6.87
CA ASN A 98 -3.93 11.95 6.21
C ASN A 98 -4.18 10.74 5.31
N LEU A 99 -5.08 9.81 5.69
CA LEU A 99 -5.49 8.69 4.82
C LEU A 99 -6.10 9.18 3.50
N VAL A 100 -6.97 10.20 3.55
CA VAL A 100 -7.60 10.75 2.34
C VAL A 100 -6.56 11.38 1.42
N TYR A 101 -5.65 12.20 1.97
CA TYR A 101 -4.57 12.80 1.17
C TYR A 101 -3.63 11.75 0.57
N GLN A 102 -3.31 10.73 1.34
CA GLN A 102 -2.47 9.63 0.87
C GLN A 102 -3.13 8.87 -0.29
N GLN A 103 -4.44 8.68 -0.25
CA GLN A 103 -5.17 7.99 -1.31
C GLN A 103 -5.07 8.73 -2.66
N LEU A 104 -5.08 10.06 -2.66
CA LEU A 104 -4.88 10.85 -3.88
C LEU A 104 -3.49 10.57 -4.50
N TRP A 105 -2.46 10.58 -3.67
CA TRP A 105 -1.09 10.27 -4.13
C TRP A 105 -0.95 8.80 -4.54
N ALA A 106 -1.61 7.89 -3.84
CA ALA A 106 -1.61 6.47 -4.16
C ALA A 106 -2.21 6.19 -5.55
N ILE A 107 -3.22 6.93 -5.98
CA ILE A 107 -3.79 6.81 -7.32
C ILE A 107 -2.77 7.25 -8.38
N ILE A 108 -2.11 8.40 -8.17
CA ILE A 108 -1.14 8.95 -9.13
C ILE A 108 0.06 8.01 -9.32
N PHE A 109 0.63 7.51 -8.23
CA PHE A 109 1.82 6.65 -8.28
C PHE A 109 1.49 5.16 -8.41
N GLY A 110 0.30 4.74 -8.00
CA GLY A 110 -0.16 3.36 -8.10
C GLY A 110 -0.51 2.95 -9.52
N PHE A 111 -1.03 3.87 -10.34
CA PHE A 111 -1.40 3.55 -11.71
C PHE A 111 -0.21 3.06 -12.56
N PRO A 112 0.96 3.71 -12.58
CA PRO A 112 2.14 3.16 -13.25
C PRO A 112 2.59 1.80 -12.69
N MET A 113 2.46 1.59 -11.38
CA MET A 113 2.79 0.30 -10.75
C MET A 113 1.85 -0.81 -11.22
N LEU A 114 0.54 -0.53 -11.36
CA LEU A 114 -0.43 -1.49 -11.89
C LEU A 114 -0.10 -1.89 -13.34
N LEU A 115 0.32 -0.94 -14.17
CA LEU A 115 0.76 -1.23 -15.55
C LEU A 115 1.98 -2.15 -15.55
N LEU A 116 2.97 -1.90 -14.70
CA LEU A 116 4.16 -2.75 -14.57
C LEU A 116 3.80 -4.16 -14.11
N MET A 117 2.84 -4.31 -13.19
CA MET A 117 2.36 -5.62 -12.75
C MET A 117 1.67 -6.40 -13.88
N GLY A 118 0.99 -5.72 -14.80
CA GLY A 118 0.39 -6.35 -15.99
C GLY A 118 1.41 -6.82 -17.02
N ILE A 119 2.56 -6.15 -17.09
CA ILE A 119 3.64 -6.47 -18.05
C ILE A 119 4.60 -7.55 -17.48
N ALA A 120 4.82 -7.56 -16.17
CA ALA A 120 5.76 -8.44 -15.50
C ALA A 120 5.59 -9.94 -15.84
N PRO A 121 4.39 -10.54 -15.84
CA PRO A 121 4.22 -11.98 -16.07
C PRO A 121 4.40 -12.41 -17.53
N GLN A 122 4.61 -11.49 -18.48
CA GLN A 122 4.70 -11.83 -19.91
C GLN A 122 6.00 -12.59 -20.27
N SER A 123 7.10 -12.31 -19.60
CA SER A 123 8.36 -13.04 -19.76
C SER A 123 9.28 -12.85 -18.56
N THR A 124 10.20 -13.79 -18.34
CA THR A 124 11.21 -13.70 -17.26
C THR A 124 12.03 -12.41 -17.35
N THR A 125 12.37 -11.99 -18.55
CA THR A 125 13.12 -10.74 -18.78
C THR A 125 12.31 -9.52 -18.39
N MET A 126 11.01 -9.47 -18.76
CA MET A 126 10.11 -8.37 -18.37
C MET A 126 9.88 -8.33 -16.86
N THR A 127 9.83 -9.48 -16.19
CA THR A 127 9.77 -9.55 -14.72
C THR A 127 10.97 -8.86 -14.07
N TRP A 128 12.18 -9.10 -14.56
CA TRP A 128 13.38 -8.46 -14.03
C TRP A 128 13.41 -6.95 -14.27
N TYR A 129 12.99 -6.48 -15.44
CA TYR A 129 12.86 -5.05 -15.73
C TYR A 129 11.80 -4.39 -14.82
N ALA A 130 10.62 -5.01 -14.68
CA ALA A 130 9.60 -4.50 -13.79
C ALA A 130 10.07 -4.43 -12.34
N LEU A 131 10.78 -5.45 -11.85
CA LEU A 131 11.35 -5.48 -10.51
C LEU A 131 12.40 -4.37 -10.31
N ALA A 132 13.28 -4.16 -11.28
CA ALA A 132 14.30 -3.11 -11.22
C ALA A 132 13.65 -1.71 -11.18
N ILE A 133 12.63 -1.46 -12.00
CA ILE A 133 11.89 -0.18 -12.03
C ILE A 133 11.16 0.04 -10.69
N LEU A 134 10.48 -0.99 -10.17
CA LEU A 134 9.80 -0.90 -8.87
C LEU A 134 10.77 -0.62 -7.73
N ALA A 135 11.93 -1.30 -7.72
CA ALA A 135 12.98 -1.07 -6.72
C ALA A 135 13.54 0.36 -6.81
N ALA A 136 13.77 0.87 -8.02
CA ALA A 136 14.23 2.23 -8.24
C ALA A 136 13.21 3.28 -7.78
N LEU A 137 11.91 3.07 -8.11
CA LEU A 137 10.81 3.93 -7.64
C LEU A 137 10.70 3.92 -6.11
N PHE A 138 10.78 2.74 -5.50
CA PHE A 138 10.75 2.60 -4.04
C PHE A 138 11.93 3.33 -3.37
N ALA A 139 13.14 3.17 -3.90
CA ALA A 139 14.33 3.86 -3.41
C ALA A 139 14.20 5.39 -3.56
N ALA A 140 13.76 5.87 -4.72
CA ALA A 140 13.54 7.29 -4.97
C ALA A 140 12.52 7.90 -4.01
N MET A 141 11.37 7.23 -3.81
CA MET A 141 10.33 7.68 -2.87
C MET A 141 10.84 7.68 -1.43
N THR A 142 11.58 6.66 -1.03
CA THR A 142 12.17 6.58 0.31
C THR A 142 13.16 7.72 0.54
N ILE A 143 14.03 8.00 -0.43
CA ILE A 143 14.98 9.12 -0.37
C ILE A 143 14.25 10.46 -0.29
N LEU A 144 13.21 10.68 -1.10
CA LEU A 144 12.40 11.91 -1.07
C LEU A 144 11.71 12.09 0.29
N LEU A 145 11.13 11.02 0.83
CA LEU A 145 10.43 11.03 2.12
C LEU A 145 11.38 11.38 3.27
N PHE A 146 12.56 10.78 3.28
CA PHE A 146 13.55 10.97 4.34
C PHE A 146 14.52 12.13 4.07
N ARG A 147 14.42 12.81 2.93
CA ARG A 147 15.31 13.93 2.56
C ARG A 147 15.38 15.02 3.64
N LYS A 148 14.25 15.40 4.24
CA LYS A 148 14.23 16.38 5.33
C LYS A 148 14.98 15.92 6.56
N TYR A 149 14.99 14.61 6.85
CA TYR A 149 15.73 14.06 7.99
C TYR A 149 17.22 13.95 7.72
N ILE A 150 17.60 13.66 6.46
CA ILE A 150 19.00 13.55 6.07
C ILE A 150 19.65 14.93 6.00
N PHE A 151 18.95 15.96 5.48
CA PHE A 151 19.49 17.32 5.34
C PHE A 151 19.48 18.11 6.66
N LYS A 152 18.51 17.89 7.54
CA LYS A 152 18.44 18.63 8.82
C LYS A 152 19.57 18.26 9.80
N ARG A 153 20.27 17.16 9.60
CA ARG A 153 21.44 16.75 10.40
C ARG A 153 22.72 17.52 10.04
N ARG A 154 22.72 18.31 8.96
CA ARG A 154 23.89 19.09 8.51
C ARG A 154 23.86 20.58 8.93
N THR A 155 22.80 21.05 9.58
CA THR A 155 22.66 22.48 9.96
C THR A 155 22.74 22.72 11.47
N THR A 156 23.19 21.74 12.23
CA THR A 156 23.53 21.91 13.67
C THR A 156 24.97 21.45 13.90
N LEU A 157 25.90 22.19 13.34
CA LEU A 157 27.31 22.32 13.76
C LEU A 157 27.68 23.77 13.61
#